data_2a5cd3aabe69dd92f8ada5a0c4f4fa69
#
_entry.id   2a5cd3aabe69dd92f8ada5a0c4f4fa69
#
_cell.length_a   1.000
_cell.length_b   1.000
_cell.length_c   1.000
_cell.angle_alpha   90.00
_cell.angle_beta   90.00
_cell.angle_gamma   90.00
#
_symmetry.space_group_name_H-M   'P 1'
#
loop_
_entity.id
_entity.type
_entity.pdbx_description
1 polymer ?
#
loop_
_entity_poly.entity_id
_entity_poly.type
_entity_poly.pdbx_seq_one_letter_code
_entity_poly.pdbx_strand_id
1 'polypeptide(L)'
;MTDLLKVAPYSKIRFYQLLKEQFGEQGKNAFFIGFHLYAFRKGIRCAQRAVSQGLPLDYNSYQLCRESVFHTAEARKDPGPQSKSVKEVQPGQIVSCNYGCSTKDCLWEYDDTPELEELFCRNVDRMMVYAFNPEIGLGYEVTETFRTSDHCEHRCSWKGIDPDMPQPQRTEEAPPLAYLTWSSYASFAEMAISIFGQPGEAVAAQVKQEIIQKFGMDIWMKMEQYKGMNLDLFYRV
;
A
#
# COMPACT_ATOMS: atom_id res chain seq x y z
N MET A 1 11.84 8.43 12.09
CA MET A 1 10.85 8.20 10.99
C MET A 1 10.09 9.48 10.76
N THR A 2 10.08 10.03 9.54
CA THR A 2 9.41 11.30 9.25
C THR A 2 7.91 11.17 9.50
N ASP A 3 7.27 12.23 10.01
CA ASP A 3 5.82 12.25 10.29
C ASP A 3 4.99 11.87 9.06
N LEU A 4 5.46 12.22 7.87
CA LEU A 4 4.80 11.89 6.60
C LEU A 4 4.63 10.36 6.39
N LEU A 5 5.56 9.52 6.88
CA LEU A 5 5.44 8.06 6.84
C LEU A 5 4.29 7.53 7.71
N LYS A 6 3.94 8.25 8.77
CA LYS A 6 2.87 7.87 9.69
C LYS A 6 1.48 8.27 9.20
N VAL A 7 1.38 9.25 8.29
CA VAL A 7 0.09 9.78 7.83
C VAL A 7 -0.73 8.73 7.08
N ALA A 8 -0.12 7.95 6.17
CA ALA A 8 -0.85 6.97 5.37
C ALA A 8 -1.47 5.85 6.22
N PRO A 9 -0.74 5.21 7.18
CA PRO A 9 -1.36 4.27 8.12
C PRO A 9 -2.44 4.93 8.99
N TYR A 10 -2.16 6.10 9.56
CA TYR A 10 -3.11 6.84 10.38
C TYR A 10 -4.42 7.13 9.63
N SER A 11 -4.33 7.65 8.41
CA SER A 11 -5.51 7.97 7.60
C SER A 11 -6.38 6.74 7.33
N LYS A 12 -5.78 5.58 7.05
CA LYS A 12 -6.50 4.32 6.82
C LYS A 12 -7.28 3.90 8.07
N ILE A 13 -6.64 3.95 9.24
CA ILE A 13 -7.28 3.60 10.51
C ILE A 13 -8.46 4.53 10.76
N ARG A 14 -8.28 5.85 10.57
CA ARG A 14 -9.35 6.80 10.79
C ARG A 14 -10.51 6.64 9.82
N PHE A 15 -10.26 6.38 8.52
CA PHE A 15 -11.31 6.02 7.57
C PHE A 15 -12.06 4.76 8.02
N TYR A 16 -11.35 3.70 8.43
CA TYR A 16 -11.99 2.49 8.92
C TYR A 16 -12.89 2.75 10.12
N GLN A 17 -12.37 3.43 11.15
CA GLN A 17 -13.09 3.71 12.38
C GLN A 17 -14.33 4.57 12.13
N LEU A 18 -14.17 5.70 11.42
CA LEU A 18 -15.28 6.63 11.18
C LEU A 18 -16.34 6.04 10.25
N LEU A 19 -15.94 5.30 9.22
CA LEU A 19 -16.91 4.64 8.35
C LEU A 19 -17.68 3.54 9.10
N LYS A 20 -16.99 2.74 9.92
CA LYS A 20 -17.63 1.70 10.74
C LYS A 20 -18.54 2.29 11.80
N GLU A 21 -18.12 3.35 12.49
CA GLU A 21 -18.90 4.06 13.48
C GLU A 21 -20.18 4.64 12.87
N GLN A 22 -20.08 5.30 11.73
CA GLN A 22 -21.19 6.03 11.12
C GLN A 22 -22.14 5.14 10.33
N PHE A 23 -21.64 4.08 9.68
CA PHE A 23 -22.42 3.26 8.74
C PHE A 23 -22.41 1.75 9.07
N GLY A 24 -21.82 1.33 10.19
CA GLY A 24 -21.78 -0.07 10.61
C GLY A 24 -21.08 -0.97 9.58
N GLU A 25 -21.67 -2.12 9.26
CA GLU A 25 -21.13 -3.08 8.29
C GLU A 25 -21.03 -2.50 6.86
N GLN A 26 -21.92 -1.58 6.48
CA GLN A 26 -21.82 -0.90 5.18
C GLN A 26 -20.57 -0.02 5.11
N GLY A 27 -20.24 0.68 6.21
CA GLY A 27 -19.03 1.47 6.31
C GLY A 27 -17.77 0.64 6.26
N LYS A 28 -17.76 -0.50 6.93
CA LYS A 28 -16.70 -1.50 6.85
C LYS A 28 -16.49 -1.99 5.42
N ASN A 29 -17.57 -2.37 4.73
CA ASN A 29 -17.49 -2.81 3.34
C ASN A 29 -16.98 -1.70 2.41
N ALA A 30 -17.41 -0.46 2.60
CA ALA A 30 -16.93 0.69 1.85
C ALA A 30 -15.43 0.92 2.06
N PHE A 31 -14.93 0.78 3.29
CA PHE A 31 -13.51 0.83 3.57
C PHE A 31 -12.74 -0.23 2.78
N PHE A 32 -13.23 -1.48 2.71
CA PHE A 32 -12.59 -2.53 1.93
C PHE A 32 -12.57 -2.24 0.44
N ILE A 33 -13.64 -1.69 -0.12
CA ILE A 33 -13.68 -1.29 -1.52
C ILE A 33 -12.62 -0.19 -1.77
N GLY A 34 -12.54 0.81 -0.89
CA GLY A 34 -11.51 1.87 -0.96
C GLY A 34 -10.09 1.31 -0.85
N PHE A 35 -9.91 0.31 0.00
CA PHE A 35 -8.66 -0.41 0.15
C PHE A 35 -8.25 -1.17 -1.13
N HIS A 36 -9.19 -1.86 -1.75
CA HIS A 36 -8.97 -2.53 -3.03
C HIS A 36 -8.65 -1.52 -4.13
N LEU A 37 -9.38 -0.41 -4.22
CA LEU A 37 -9.09 0.67 -5.18
C LEU A 37 -7.65 1.19 -5.03
N TYR A 38 -7.22 1.46 -3.80
CA TYR A 38 -5.85 1.88 -3.50
C TYR A 38 -4.80 0.84 -3.97
N ALA A 39 -5.02 -0.43 -3.66
CA ALA A 39 -4.10 -1.51 -4.02
C ALA A 39 -4.06 -1.73 -5.55
N PHE A 40 -5.22 -1.72 -6.21
CA PHE A 40 -5.33 -1.83 -7.66
C PHE A 40 -4.62 -0.69 -8.40
N ARG A 41 -4.83 0.56 -7.99
CA ARG A 41 -4.13 1.72 -8.56
C ARG A 41 -2.61 1.53 -8.51
N LYS A 42 -2.08 1.08 -7.37
CA LYS A 42 -0.64 0.81 -7.24
C LYS A 42 -0.17 -0.31 -8.17
N GLY A 43 -0.93 -1.39 -8.29
CA GLY A 43 -0.60 -2.51 -9.18
C GLY A 43 -0.63 -2.09 -10.66
N ILE A 44 -1.66 -1.35 -11.08
CA ILE A 44 -1.79 -0.82 -12.45
C ILE A 44 -0.62 0.12 -12.78
N ARG A 45 -0.30 1.06 -11.89
CA ARG A 45 0.84 1.97 -12.10
C ARG A 45 2.17 1.23 -12.15
N CYS A 46 2.32 0.15 -11.39
CA CYS A 46 3.48 -0.73 -11.45
C CYS A 46 3.58 -1.39 -12.84
N ALA A 47 2.48 -1.92 -13.38
CA ALA A 47 2.43 -2.50 -14.72
C ALA A 47 2.74 -1.47 -15.81
N GLN A 48 2.16 -0.27 -15.74
CA GLN A 48 2.44 0.83 -16.67
C GLN A 48 3.93 1.20 -16.69
N ARG A 49 4.58 1.24 -15.51
CA ARG A 49 6.01 1.51 -15.39
C ARG A 49 6.84 0.39 -16.01
N ALA A 50 6.50 -0.87 -15.75
CA ALA A 50 7.19 -2.01 -16.37
C ALA A 50 7.08 -1.95 -17.91
N VAL A 51 5.88 -1.75 -18.45
CA VAL A 51 5.66 -1.62 -19.90
C VAL A 51 6.42 -0.43 -20.48
N SER A 52 6.45 0.71 -19.80
CA SER A 52 7.18 1.91 -20.28
C SER A 52 8.70 1.71 -20.36
N GLN A 53 9.23 0.75 -19.60
CA GLN A 53 10.64 0.35 -19.59
C GLN A 53 10.92 -0.85 -20.52
N GLY A 54 9.93 -1.35 -21.24
CA GLY A 54 10.06 -2.54 -22.09
C GLY A 54 10.23 -3.85 -21.30
N LEU A 55 9.84 -3.87 -20.03
CA LEU A 55 9.95 -5.04 -19.17
C LEU A 55 8.71 -5.95 -19.32
N PRO A 56 8.88 -7.28 -19.17
CA PRO A 56 7.76 -8.20 -19.11
C PRO A 56 6.94 -7.98 -17.83
N LEU A 57 5.67 -8.38 -17.84
CA LEU A 57 4.83 -8.34 -16.64
C LEU A 57 5.03 -9.61 -15.79
N ASP A 58 6.26 -9.87 -15.38
CA ASP A 58 6.65 -10.99 -14.51
C ASP A 58 6.86 -10.53 -13.04
N TYR A 59 7.15 -11.50 -12.15
CA TYR A 59 7.33 -11.22 -10.73
C TYR A 59 8.55 -10.34 -10.46
N ASN A 60 9.63 -10.48 -11.24
CA ASN A 60 10.84 -9.67 -11.07
C ASN A 60 10.58 -8.20 -11.46
N SER A 61 9.87 -7.97 -12.57
CA SER A 61 9.44 -6.64 -12.99
C SER A 61 8.48 -6.00 -11.98
N TYR A 62 7.59 -6.78 -11.36
CA TYR A 62 6.79 -6.30 -10.24
C TYR A 62 7.65 -5.81 -9.08
N GLN A 63 8.62 -6.61 -8.63
CA GLN A 63 9.53 -6.22 -7.55
C GLN A 63 10.34 -4.96 -7.88
N LEU A 64 10.76 -4.81 -9.14
CA LEU A 64 11.49 -3.65 -9.62
C LEU A 64 10.63 -2.39 -9.66
N CYS A 65 9.42 -2.48 -10.19
CA CYS A 65 8.56 -1.34 -10.52
C CYS A 65 7.57 -0.96 -9.39
N ARG A 66 7.42 -1.77 -8.34
CA ARG A 66 6.43 -1.51 -7.27
C ARG A 66 6.71 -0.21 -6.54
N GLU A 67 5.63 0.49 -6.20
CA GLU A 67 5.65 1.69 -5.40
C GLU A 67 5.75 1.33 -3.91
N SER A 68 6.95 1.32 -3.38
CA SER A 68 7.19 1.08 -1.97
C SER A 68 7.66 2.36 -1.28
N VAL A 69 7.11 2.65 -0.12
CA VAL A 69 7.55 3.78 0.71
C VAL A 69 9.04 3.70 1.07
N PHE A 70 9.57 2.49 1.20
CA PHE A 70 11.00 2.26 1.50
C PHE A 70 11.95 2.62 0.34
N HIS A 71 11.43 2.82 -0.84
CA HIS A 71 12.22 3.18 -2.02
C HIS A 71 12.13 4.69 -2.35
N THR A 72 11.43 5.47 -1.54
CA THR A 72 11.37 6.93 -1.70
C THR A 72 12.68 7.58 -1.27
N ALA A 73 12.97 8.77 -1.83
CA ALA A 73 14.16 9.52 -1.44
C ALA A 73 14.16 9.89 0.06
N GLU A 74 12.98 10.16 0.62
CA GLU A 74 12.80 10.47 2.03
C GLU A 74 13.13 9.27 2.93
N ALA A 75 12.64 8.07 2.58
CA ALA A 75 12.90 6.86 3.36
C ALA A 75 14.37 6.41 3.27
N ARG A 76 15.07 6.73 2.19
CA ARG A 76 16.52 6.45 2.08
C ARG A 76 17.36 7.35 2.96
N LYS A 77 16.91 8.59 3.22
CA LYS A 77 17.61 9.54 4.11
C LYS A 77 17.39 9.23 5.58
N ASP A 78 16.22 8.70 5.91
CA ASP A 78 15.85 8.29 7.27
C ASP A 78 15.20 6.90 7.21
N PRO A 79 16.01 5.85 7.07
CA PRO A 79 15.51 4.49 6.82
C PRO A 79 14.98 3.88 8.10
N GLY A 80 14.23 4.38 8.92
CA GLY A 80 13.57 3.72 10.04
C GLY A 80 14.09 2.31 10.42
N PRO A 81 13.47 1.56 11.30
CA PRO A 81 13.85 0.17 11.57
C PRO A 81 13.84 -0.64 10.26
N GLN A 82 15.02 -1.07 9.83
CA GLN A 82 15.12 -1.86 8.59
C GLN A 82 14.43 -3.20 8.79
N SER A 83 13.45 -3.48 7.95
CA SER A 83 12.85 -4.81 7.89
C SER A 83 13.86 -5.78 7.26
N LYS A 84 14.27 -6.79 8.03
CA LYS A 84 15.03 -7.92 7.49
C LYS A 84 14.07 -8.76 6.63
N SER A 85 14.41 -8.98 5.38
CA SER A 85 13.67 -9.89 4.50
C SER A 85 14.56 -11.06 4.14
N VAL A 86 14.04 -12.28 4.30
CA VAL A 86 14.67 -13.52 3.85
C VAL A 86 13.82 -14.08 2.73
N LYS A 87 14.45 -14.46 1.62
CA LYS A 87 13.77 -15.03 0.46
C LYS A 87 14.32 -16.40 0.14
N GLU A 88 13.43 -17.33 -0.13
CA GLU A 88 13.72 -18.63 -0.73
C GLU A 88 13.09 -18.67 -2.11
N VAL A 89 13.87 -19.00 -3.13
CA VAL A 89 13.42 -19.12 -4.51
C VAL A 89 13.58 -20.56 -4.96
N GLN A 90 12.50 -21.14 -5.45
CA GLN A 90 12.46 -22.47 -6.04
C GLN A 90 11.80 -22.36 -7.43
N PRO A 91 11.98 -23.33 -8.34
CA PRO A 91 11.26 -23.34 -9.61
C PRO A 91 9.75 -23.21 -9.39
N GLY A 92 9.16 -22.17 -9.94
CA GLY A 92 7.73 -21.90 -9.83
C GLY A 92 7.25 -21.33 -8.49
N GLN A 93 8.14 -21.06 -7.51
CA GLN A 93 7.72 -20.54 -6.20
C GLN A 93 8.76 -19.60 -5.58
N ILE A 94 8.27 -18.54 -4.93
CA ILE A 94 9.05 -17.70 -4.01
C ILE A 94 8.32 -17.67 -2.67
N VAL A 95 9.09 -17.85 -1.58
CA VAL A 95 8.67 -17.58 -0.21
C VAL A 95 9.51 -16.42 0.33
N SER A 96 8.85 -15.40 0.89
CA SER A 96 9.52 -14.22 1.46
C SER A 96 9.02 -13.98 2.88
N CYS A 97 9.94 -14.09 3.85
CA CYS A 97 9.69 -13.79 5.26
C CYS A 97 10.21 -12.38 5.60
N ASN A 98 9.34 -11.51 6.08
CA ASN A 98 9.66 -10.14 6.45
C ASN A 98 9.57 -9.94 7.97
N TYR A 99 10.70 -9.63 8.62
CA TYR A 99 10.86 -9.50 10.08
C TYR A 99 10.78 -8.05 10.57
N GLY A 100 9.92 -7.25 10.01
CA GLY A 100 9.67 -5.88 10.40
C GLY A 100 8.71 -5.19 9.44
N CYS A 101 7.82 -4.38 9.96
CA CYS A 101 6.81 -3.70 9.17
C CYS A 101 6.42 -2.37 9.81
N SER A 102 6.82 -1.27 9.16
CA SER A 102 6.45 0.07 9.63
C SER A 102 4.93 0.31 9.61
N THR A 103 4.21 -0.35 8.71
CA THR A 103 2.74 -0.25 8.67
C THR A 103 2.13 -0.89 9.92
N LYS A 104 2.60 -2.09 10.31
CA LYS A 104 2.19 -2.77 11.53
C LYS A 104 2.47 -1.89 12.77
N ASP A 105 3.68 -1.36 12.89
CA ASP A 105 4.07 -0.54 14.04
C ASP A 105 3.17 0.71 14.16
N CYS A 106 2.84 1.34 13.04
CA CYS A 106 1.88 2.45 13.03
C CYS A 106 0.43 2.00 13.28
N LEU A 107 0.00 0.84 12.76
CA LEU A 107 -1.34 0.30 13.04
C LEU A 107 -1.50 0.06 14.54
N TRP A 108 -0.53 -0.55 15.19
CA TRP A 108 -0.60 -0.84 16.64
C TRP A 108 -0.48 0.42 17.51
N GLU A 109 0.16 1.49 17.00
CA GLU A 109 0.23 2.77 17.72
C GLU A 109 -1.16 3.46 17.78
N TYR A 110 -2.00 3.30 16.76
CA TYR A 110 -3.24 4.07 16.64
C TYR A 110 -4.52 3.24 16.80
N ASP A 111 -4.48 1.98 16.50
CA ASP A 111 -5.60 1.06 16.65
C ASP A 111 -5.10 -0.38 16.72
N ASP A 112 -5.42 -1.07 17.79
CA ASP A 112 -5.14 -2.50 17.94
C ASP A 112 -6.35 -3.36 17.50
N THR A 113 -7.03 -2.97 16.44
CA THR A 113 -8.13 -3.75 15.87
C THR A 113 -7.58 -4.94 15.08
N PRO A 114 -7.64 -6.19 15.58
CA PRO A 114 -7.11 -7.36 14.89
C PRO A 114 -7.73 -7.55 13.50
N GLU A 115 -9.01 -7.22 13.37
CA GLU A 115 -9.75 -7.32 12.11
C GLU A 115 -9.15 -6.43 11.01
N LEU A 116 -8.81 -5.18 11.32
CA LEU A 116 -8.24 -4.25 10.34
C LEU A 116 -6.87 -4.74 9.86
N GLU A 117 -6.01 -5.16 10.78
CA GLU A 117 -4.69 -5.66 10.43
C GLU A 117 -4.77 -6.93 9.58
N GLU A 118 -5.57 -7.92 10.01
CA GLU A 118 -5.74 -9.18 9.30
C GLU A 118 -6.21 -8.93 7.86
N LEU A 119 -7.24 -8.11 7.70
CA LEU A 119 -7.80 -7.80 6.40
C LEU A 119 -6.83 -7.00 5.52
N PHE A 120 -6.11 -6.04 6.12
CA PHE A 120 -5.10 -5.26 5.41
C PHE A 120 -3.93 -6.13 4.98
N CYS A 121 -3.29 -6.84 5.92
CA CYS A 121 -2.06 -7.58 5.65
C CYS A 121 -2.28 -8.74 4.67
N ARG A 122 -3.39 -9.48 4.78
CA ARG A 122 -3.64 -10.61 3.87
C ARG A 122 -4.00 -10.21 2.44
N ASN A 123 -4.46 -8.99 2.24
CA ASN A 123 -5.05 -8.63 0.94
C ASN A 123 -4.27 -7.57 0.16
N VAL A 124 -3.56 -6.62 0.82
CA VAL A 124 -2.97 -5.46 0.13
C VAL A 124 -1.98 -5.87 -0.95
N ASP A 125 -1.03 -6.72 -0.59
CA ASP A 125 0.02 -7.13 -1.53
C ASP A 125 -0.56 -8.04 -2.63
N ARG A 126 -1.46 -8.96 -2.26
CA ARG A 126 -2.15 -9.80 -3.23
C ARG A 126 -2.90 -8.97 -4.27
N MET A 127 -3.65 -7.96 -3.86
CA MET A 127 -4.40 -7.10 -4.77
C MET A 127 -3.48 -6.25 -5.67
N MET A 128 -2.36 -5.77 -5.14
CA MET A 128 -1.36 -5.07 -5.95
C MET A 128 -0.74 -5.98 -7.00
N VAL A 129 -0.35 -7.20 -6.62
CA VAL A 129 0.23 -8.19 -7.55
C VAL A 129 -0.80 -8.61 -8.60
N TYR A 130 -2.05 -8.84 -8.18
CA TYR A 130 -3.15 -9.18 -9.09
C TYR A 130 -3.41 -8.08 -10.13
N ALA A 131 -3.42 -6.82 -9.71
CA ALA A 131 -3.61 -5.69 -10.61
C ALA A 131 -2.41 -5.44 -11.54
N PHE A 132 -1.21 -5.86 -11.15
CA PHE A 132 -0.03 -5.87 -12.02
C PHE A 132 -0.10 -6.98 -13.08
N ASN A 133 -0.34 -8.21 -12.64
CA ASN A 133 -0.56 -9.38 -13.50
C ASN A 133 -1.47 -10.38 -12.78
N PRO A 134 -2.71 -10.61 -13.30
CA PRO A 134 -3.67 -11.52 -12.68
C PRO A 134 -3.16 -12.95 -12.51
N GLU A 135 -2.37 -13.48 -13.45
CA GLU A 135 -1.83 -14.86 -13.33
C GLU A 135 -0.91 -15.01 -12.13
N ILE A 136 -0.07 -14.00 -11.86
CA ILE A 136 0.81 -13.99 -10.69
C ILE A 136 -0.01 -13.77 -9.41
N GLY A 137 -0.96 -12.84 -9.46
CA GLY A 137 -1.78 -12.48 -8.30
C GLY A 137 -2.70 -13.60 -7.81
N LEU A 138 -3.14 -14.50 -8.70
CA LEU A 138 -3.89 -15.70 -8.30
C LEU A 138 -3.04 -16.67 -7.47
N GLY A 139 -1.73 -16.74 -7.73
CA GLY A 139 -0.79 -17.56 -6.97
C GLY A 139 -0.12 -16.84 -5.79
N TYR A 140 -0.51 -15.59 -5.50
CA TYR A 140 0.07 -14.80 -4.42
C TYR A 140 -0.80 -14.86 -3.16
N GLU A 141 -0.19 -15.19 -2.03
CA GLU A 141 -0.86 -15.25 -0.73
C GLU A 141 0.05 -14.74 0.41
N VAL A 142 -0.56 -14.26 1.48
CA VAL A 142 0.09 -14.00 2.76
C VAL A 142 -0.33 -15.09 3.73
N THR A 143 0.59 -16.00 4.05
CA THR A 143 0.30 -17.19 4.86
C THR A 143 0.43 -16.91 6.35
N GLU A 144 1.39 -16.05 6.75
CA GLU A 144 1.59 -15.59 8.12
C GLU A 144 1.56 -14.07 8.21
N THR A 145 1.03 -13.56 9.31
CA THR A 145 1.06 -12.12 9.65
C THR A 145 1.69 -11.94 11.03
N PHE A 146 2.02 -10.72 11.41
CA PHE A 146 2.55 -10.44 12.76
C PHE A 146 1.55 -10.72 13.90
N ARG A 147 0.29 -11.06 13.60
CA ARG A 147 -0.68 -11.56 14.59
C ARG A 147 -0.50 -13.04 14.90
N THR A 148 -0.01 -13.81 13.93
CA THR A 148 0.13 -15.26 14.03
C THR A 148 1.58 -15.71 14.20
N SER A 149 2.54 -14.80 13.86
CA SER A 149 3.98 -15.13 13.84
C SER A 149 4.82 -13.88 14.19
N ASP A 150 6.12 -14.06 14.35
CA ASP A 150 7.11 -12.96 14.49
C ASP A 150 7.49 -12.30 13.16
N HIS A 151 6.89 -12.75 12.06
CA HIS A 151 7.13 -12.24 10.71
C HIS A 151 5.86 -12.31 9.86
N CYS A 152 5.89 -11.62 8.71
CA CYS A 152 4.93 -11.85 7.64
C CYS A 152 5.55 -12.77 6.59
N GLU A 153 4.84 -13.86 6.24
CA GLU A 153 5.23 -14.76 5.17
C GLU A 153 4.37 -14.52 3.94
N HIS A 154 5.04 -14.27 2.82
CA HIS A 154 4.42 -14.08 1.51
C HIS A 154 4.86 -15.20 0.59
N ARG A 155 3.91 -15.88 -0.02
CA ARG A 155 4.15 -16.92 -1.04
C ARG A 155 3.66 -16.44 -2.40
N CYS A 156 4.47 -16.68 -3.40
CA CYS A 156 4.09 -16.47 -4.79
C CYS A 156 4.36 -17.75 -5.57
N SER A 157 3.30 -18.40 -6.06
CA SER A 157 3.37 -19.58 -6.90
C SER A 157 3.03 -19.20 -8.33
N TRP A 158 4.02 -19.22 -9.23
CA TRP A 158 3.85 -18.89 -10.63
C TRP A 158 4.92 -19.57 -11.48
N LYS A 159 4.49 -20.21 -12.57
CA LYS A 159 5.36 -21.02 -13.47
C LYS A 159 6.57 -20.29 -14.06
N GLY A 160 6.52 -18.93 -14.10
CA GLY A 160 7.63 -18.11 -14.62
C GLY A 160 8.68 -17.74 -13.58
N ILE A 161 8.61 -18.28 -12.35
CA ILE A 161 9.64 -18.05 -11.34
C ILE A 161 10.80 -19.02 -11.58
N ASP A 162 11.97 -18.43 -11.81
CA ASP A 162 13.22 -19.16 -12.05
C ASP A 162 14.27 -18.70 -11.01
N PRO A 163 14.82 -19.62 -10.20
CA PRO A 163 15.85 -19.29 -9.21
C PRO A 163 17.14 -18.73 -9.84
N ASP A 164 17.43 -19.08 -11.09
CA ASP A 164 18.62 -18.62 -11.80
C ASP A 164 18.40 -17.26 -12.49
N MET A 165 17.18 -16.73 -12.47
CA MET A 165 16.89 -15.43 -13.07
C MET A 165 17.58 -14.30 -12.30
N PRO A 166 18.36 -13.44 -13.00
CA PRO A 166 19.02 -12.30 -12.36
C PRO A 166 18.01 -11.40 -11.63
N GLN A 167 18.32 -11.05 -10.37
CA GLN A 167 17.50 -10.10 -9.65
C GLN A 167 17.68 -8.71 -10.25
N PRO A 168 16.62 -8.08 -10.75
CA PRO A 168 16.73 -6.78 -11.38
C PRO A 168 17.12 -5.72 -10.34
N GLN A 169 17.99 -4.81 -10.74
CA GLN A 169 18.35 -3.66 -9.92
C GLN A 169 17.41 -2.50 -10.24
N ARG A 170 16.87 -1.87 -9.21
CA ARG A 170 16.05 -0.68 -9.38
C ARG A 170 16.91 0.48 -9.85
N THR A 171 16.59 1.01 -11.02
CA THR A 171 17.27 2.17 -11.63
C THR A 171 16.52 3.49 -11.39
N GLU A 172 15.21 3.44 -11.17
CA GLU A 172 14.37 4.61 -10.95
C GLU A 172 14.00 4.80 -9.48
N GLU A 173 13.86 6.04 -9.07
CA GLU A 173 13.32 6.37 -7.77
C GLU A 173 11.81 6.06 -7.70
N ALA A 174 11.36 5.67 -6.52
CA ALA A 174 9.92 5.60 -6.26
C ALA A 174 9.32 7.01 -6.29
N PRO A 175 8.02 7.15 -6.58
CA PRO A 175 7.34 8.42 -6.46
C PRO A 175 7.55 9.05 -5.08
N PRO A 176 7.50 10.40 -4.96
CA PRO A 176 7.65 11.09 -3.68
C PRO A 176 6.69 10.53 -2.62
N LEU A 177 7.16 10.45 -1.39
CA LEU A 177 6.37 9.93 -0.26
C LEU A 177 5.03 10.67 -0.10
N ALA A 178 5.04 11.98 -0.32
CA ALA A 178 3.83 12.79 -0.27
C ALA A 178 2.80 12.40 -1.34
N TYR A 179 3.22 12.04 -2.55
CA TYR A 179 2.35 11.49 -3.59
C TYR A 179 1.74 10.15 -3.17
N LEU A 180 2.58 9.23 -2.64
CA LEU A 180 2.10 7.92 -2.19
C LEU A 180 1.08 8.05 -1.06
N THR A 181 1.33 8.98 -0.13
CA THR A 181 0.43 9.28 0.99
C THR A 181 -0.88 9.91 0.51
N TRP A 182 -0.80 10.87 -0.43
CA TRP A 182 -1.98 11.45 -1.08
C TRP A 182 -2.81 10.40 -1.80
N SER A 183 -2.17 9.53 -2.61
CA SER A 183 -2.85 8.45 -3.34
C SER A 183 -3.61 7.51 -2.38
N SER A 184 -3.04 7.24 -1.20
CA SER A 184 -3.73 6.48 -0.16
C SER A 184 -4.98 7.21 0.34
N TYR A 185 -4.83 8.43 0.87
CA TYR A 185 -5.95 9.22 1.38
C TYR A 185 -7.06 9.40 0.33
N ALA A 186 -6.70 9.82 -0.88
CA ALA A 186 -7.64 10.12 -1.95
C ALA A 186 -8.46 8.90 -2.38
N SER A 187 -7.88 7.70 -2.40
CA SER A 187 -8.61 6.48 -2.76
C SER A 187 -9.70 6.13 -1.75
N PHE A 188 -9.44 6.31 -0.45
CA PHE A 188 -10.46 6.10 0.58
C PHE A 188 -11.51 7.20 0.59
N ALA A 189 -11.09 8.46 0.42
CA ALA A 189 -12.02 9.60 0.34
C ALA A 189 -12.97 9.46 -0.85
N GLU A 190 -12.43 9.16 -2.03
CA GLU A 190 -13.22 8.93 -3.25
C GLU A 190 -14.25 7.82 -3.05
N MET A 191 -13.86 6.71 -2.43
CA MET A 191 -14.78 5.61 -2.21
C MET A 191 -15.86 5.96 -1.17
N ALA A 192 -15.49 6.63 -0.09
CA ALA A 192 -16.47 7.08 0.91
C ALA A 192 -17.52 8.03 0.28
N ILE A 193 -17.05 8.99 -0.54
CA ILE A 193 -17.92 9.94 -1.23
C ILE A 193 -18.80 9.23 -2.26
N SER A 194 -18.24 8.32 -3.04
CA SER A 194 -18.96 7.59 -4.09
C SER A 194 -20.08 6.72 -3.55
N ILE A 195 -19.90 6.11 -2.36
CA ILE A 195 -20.90 5.22 -1.76
C ILE A 195 -21.92 5.99 -0.92
N PHE A 196 -21.49 6.98 -0.13
CA PHE A 196 -22.33 7.65 0.86
C PHE A 196 -22.68 9.11 0.52
N GLY A 197 -22.17 9.68 -0.55
CA GLY A 197 -22.42 11.08 -0.93
C GLY A 197 -21.91 12.08 0.14
N GLN A 198 -22.76 13.06 0.53
CA GLN A 198 -22.40 14.07 1.52
C GLN A 198 -21.92 13.52 2.87
N PRO A 199 -22.55 12.49 3.48
CA PRO A 199 -22.01 11.85 4.69
C PRO A 199 -20.60 11.30 4.51
N GLY A 200 -20.29 10.71 3.36
CA GLY A 200 -18.94 10.23 3.04
C GLY A 200 -17.92 11.38 2.86
N GLU A 201 -18.36 12.51 2.30
CA GLU A 201 -17.56 13.72 2.22
C GLU A 201 -17.24 14.27 3.61
N ALA A 202 -18.21 14.24 4.54
CA ALA A 202 -17.99 14.63 5.93
C ALA A 202 -16.94 13.75 6.62
N VAL A 203 -16.95 12.43 6.40
CA VAL A 203 -15.92 11.52 6.91
C VAL A 203 -14.54 11.89 6.34
N ALA A 204 -14.43 12.11 5.03
CA ALA A 204 -13.16 12.49 4.41
C ALA A 204 -12.65 13.84 4.95
N ALA A 205 -13.54 14.83 5.13
CA ALA A 205 -13.20 16.12 5.72
C ALA A 205 -12.73 15.97 7.18
N GLN A 206 -13.35 15.11 7.96
CA GLN A 206 -12.94 14.84 9.34
C GLN A 206 -11.54 14.21 9.39
N VAL A 207 -11.26 13.19 8.57
CA VAL A 207 -9.91 12.58 8.48
C VAL A 207 -8.87 13.63 8.10
N LYS A 208 -9.18 14.52 7.14
CA LYS A 208 -8.30 15.66 6.79
C LYS A 208 -7.98 16.53 8.00
N GLN A 209 -9.01 16.95 8.75
CA GLN A 209 -8.83 17.80 9.93
C GLN A 209 -7.97 17.12 11.00
N GLU A 210 -8.17 15.84 11.25
CA GLU A 210 -7.40 15.07 12.22
C GLU A 210 -5.93 14.93 11.77
N ILE A 211 -5.67 14.73 10.46
CA ILE A 211 -4.30 14.72 9.92
C ILE A 211 -3.63 16.09 10.16
N ILE A 212 -4.31 17.19 9.88
CA ILE A 212 -3.79 18.54 10.09
C ILE A 212 -3.50 18.79 11.56
N GLN A 213 -4.42 18.41 12.46
CA GLN A 213 -4.25 18.58 13.90
C GLN A 213 -3.06 17.77 14.44
N LYS A 214 -2.87 16.54 13.95
CA LYS A 214 -1.85 15.62 14.48
C LYS A 214 -0.48 15.84 13.87
N PHE A 215 -0.40 16.11 12.57
CA PHE A 215 0.86 16.14 11.81
C PHE A 215 1.21 17.53 11.26
N GLY A 216 0.30 18.49 11.36
CA GLY A 216 0.50 19.85 10.92
C GLY A 216 0.02 20.15 9.51
N MET A 217 -0.31 21.43 9.28
CA MET A 217 -0.78 21.93 7.99
C MET A 217 0.28 21.77 6.88
N ASP A 218 1.56 21.92 7.20
CA ASP A 218 2.64 21.80 6.21
C ASP A 218 2.71 20.37 5.62
N ILE A 219 2.46 19.35 6.44
CA ILE A 219 2.37 17.95 5.98
C ILE A 219 1.18 17.79 5.05
N TRP A 220 0.02 18.33 5.42
CA TRP A 220 -1.16 18.28 4.56
C TRP A 220 -0.91 18.98 3.22
N MET A 221 -0.34 20.18 3.21
CA MET A 221 -0.04 20.93 1.98
C MET A 221 0.92 20.17 1.06
N LYS A 222 1.93 19.50 1.61
CA LYS A 222 2.84 18.63 0.83
C LYS A 222 2.11 17.48 0.15
N MET A 223 1.05 16.97 0.73
CA MET A 223 0.24 15.92 0.12
C MET A 223 -0.76 16.53 -0.88
N GLU A 224 -1.45 17.60 -0.50
CA GLU A 224 -2.53 18.21 -1.28
C GLU A 224 -2.05 18.80 -2.62
N GLN A 225 -0.77 19.10 -2.79
CA GLN A 225 -0.20 19.52 -4.08
C GLN A 225 -0.45 18.50 -5.21
N TYR A 226 -0.72 17.23 -4.87
CA TYR A 226 -1.04 16.18 -5.83
C TYR A 226 -2.54 16.03 -6.08
N LYS A 227 -3.38 16.90 -5.49
CA LYS A 227 -4.81 16.95 -5.75
C LYS A 227 -5.08 17.27 -7.23
N GLY A 228 -5.97 16.49 -7.84
CA GLY A 228 -6.30 16.63 -9.26
C GLY A 228 -5.40 15.85 -10.22
N MET A 229 -4.34 15.21 -9.73
CA MET A 229 -3.60 14.26 -10.55
C MET A 229 -4.43 13.00 -10.80
N ASN A 230 -4.29 12.44 -12.00
CA ASN A 230 -4.89 11.15 -12.31
C ASN A 230 -4.10 10.05 -11.57
N LEU A 231 -4.70 9.49 -10.54
CA LEU A 231 -4.08 8.45 -9.69
C LEU A 231 -4.04 7.06 -10.35
N ASP A 232 -4.66 6.90 -11.52
CA ASP A 232 -4.61 5.66 -12.31
C ASP A 232 -3.39 5.64 -13.25
N LEU A 233 -2.68 6.77 -13.38
CA LEU A 233 -1.45 6.86 -14.15
C LEU A 233 -0.22 6.86 -13.24
N PHE A 234 0.85 6.17 -13.70
CA PHE A 234 2.08 6.19 -12.95
C PHE A 234 2.73 7.59 -12.95
N TYR A 235 3.29 7.94 -11.79
CA TYR A 235 3.98 9.21 -11.60
C TYR A 235 5.21 9.28 -12.53
N ARG A 236 5.26 10.31 -13.36
CA ARG A 236 6.44 10.67 -14.16
C ARG A 236 7.08 11.90 -13.53
N VAL A 237 8.35 11.81 -13.28
CA VAL A 237 9.17 12.95 -12.82
C VAL A 237 9.37 13.93 -13.98
#